data_036c78e17f7d8c13ec29b0c44411c008
#
_entry.id   036c78e17f7d8c13ec29b0c44411c008
#
_cell.length_a   1.000
_cell.length_b   1.000
_cell.length_c   1.000
_cell.angle_alpha   90.00
_cell.angle_beta   90.00
_cell.angle_gamma   90.00
#
_symmetry.space_group_name_H-M   'P 1'
#
loop_
_entity.id
_entity.type
_entity.pdbx_description
1 polymer ?
#
loop_
_entity_poly.entity_id
_entity_poly.type
_entity_poly.pdbx_seq_one_letter_code
_entity_poly.pdbx_strand_id
1 'polypeptide(L)'
;MMEKLRNPKNVKTISLIVAAIFVIGCSTLAMSAGGFGSAVASAASSESAIGVVNYQVLVSQSPRLEQIRSDMQKAIADTRKEFDSNSQNMNDEEKERYYKQLQERLANKEKDLMDPLLKDINDTIKKIADKKGLKVVVDKATVVYGGTDITDEVAKALQNPKK
;
A
#
# COMPACT_ATOMS: atom_id res chain seq x y z
N MET A 1 -38.04 -1.57 10.76
CA MET A 1 -36.55 -1.50 10.79
C MET A 1 -35.96 -0.65 9.66
N MET A 2 -36.77 0.04 8.87
CA MET A 2 -36.38 0.80 7.66
C MET A 2 -36.30 2.32 7.84
N GLU A 3 -36.53 2.83 9.04
CA GLU A 3 -36.54 4.29 9.29
C GLU A 3 -35.16 4.90 9.56
N LYS A 4 -34.15 4.08 9.81
CA LYS A 4 -32.81 4.53 10.16
C LYS A 4 -31.94 5.01 8.99
N LEU A 5 -32.31 4.70 7.76
CA LEU A 5 -31.54 5.06 6.56
C LEU A 5 -31.96 6.40 5.92
N ARG A 6 -33.09 6.97 6.39
CA ARG A 6 -33.66 8.21 5.81
C ARG A 6 -33.17 9.50 6.48
N ASN A 7 -32.22 9.40 7.42
CA ASN A 7 -31.70 10.55 8.13
C ASN A 7 -30.46 11.10 7.39
N PRO A 8 -30.46 12.36 6.93
CA PRO A 8 -29.32 12.97 6.22
C PRO A 8 -28.02 13.00 7.03
N LYS A 9 -28.10 12.77 8.34
CA LYS A 9 -26.92 12.59 9.19
C LYS A 9 -26.21 11.24 8.95
N ASN A 10 -26.92 10.19 8.50
CA ASN A 10 -26.35 8.88 8.25
C ASN A 10 -25.59 8.81 6.91
N VAL A 11 -25.99 9.61 5.92
CA VAL A 11 -25.28 9.72 4.64
C VAL A 11 -23.88 10.32 4.84
N LYS A 12 -23.76 11.28 5.77
CA LYS A 12 -22.45 11.89 6.13
C LYS A 12 -21.56 10.90 6.89
N THR A 13 -22.14 10.01 7.69
CA THR A 13 -21.40 8.99 8.45
C THR A 13 -20.92 7.84 7.54
N ILE A 14 -21.73 7.43 6.56
CA ILE A 14 -21.34 6.43 5.56
C ILE A 14 -20.21 6.96 4.67
N SER A 15 -20.28 8.24 4.29
CA SER A 15 -19.22 8.93 3.54
C SER A 15 -17.90 9.03 4.32
N LEU A 16 -17.96 9.10 5.65
CA LEU A 16 -16.78 9.12 6.53
C LEU A 16 -16.14 7.72 6.68
N ILE A 17 -16.93 6.66 6.62
CA ILE A 17 -16.43 5.28 6.75
C ILE A 17 -15.62 4.88 5.51
N VAL A 18 -16.03 5.29 4.30
CA VAL A 18 -15.26 5.04 3.07
C VAL A 18 -13.93 5.79 3.08
N ALA A 19 -13.90 7.01 3.65
CA ALA A 19 -12.66 7.76 3.83
C ALA A 19 -11.75 7.17 4.93
N ALA A 20 -12.34 6.55 5.98
CA ALA A 20 -11.60 5.98 7.10
C ALA A 20 -10.84 4.70 6.76
N ILE A 21 -11.33 3.89 5.83
CA ILE A 21 -10.65 2.65 5.41
C ILE A 21 -9.34 2.97 4.68
N PHE A 22 -9.27 4.12 3.99
CA PHE A 22 -8.05 4.54 3.29
C PHE A 22 -7.00 5.18 4.23
N VAL A 23 -7.41 5.72 5.39
CA VAL A 23 -6.53 6.42 6.33
C VAL A 23 -5.84 5.46 7.32
N ILE A 24 -6.40 4.28 7.57
CA ILE A 24 -5.84 3.31 8.53
C ILE A 24 -4.51 2.67 8.02
N GLY A 25 -4.25 2.74 6.72
CA GLY A 25 -2.97 2.28 6.13
C GLY A 25 -1.78 3.23 6.31
N CYS A 26 -1.98 4.45 6.79
CA CYS A 26 -0.94 5.50 6.88
C CYS A 26 -0.71 6.06 8.28
N SER A 27 -0.94 5.28 9.35
CA SER A 27 -0.61 5.73 10.71
C SER A 27 0.90 5.78 10.92
N THR A 28 1.43 6.97 10.77
CA THR A 28 2.56 7.59 11.45
C THR A 28 3.45 6.66 12.27
N LEU A 29 4.57 6.22 11.70
CA LEU A 29 5.75 5.91 12.49
C LEU A 29 6.51 7.21 12.75
N ALA A 30 6.30 7.80 13.92
CA ALA A 30 7.17 8.81 14.47
C ALA A 30 8.55 8.15 14.66
N MET A 31 9.52 8.54 13.87
CA MET A 31 10.90 8.14 14.04
C MET A 31 11.46 8.87 15.27
N SER A 32 11.53 8.17 16.38
CA SER A 32 12.37 8.52 17.51
C SER A 32 13.82 8.29 17.10
N ALA A 33 14.55 9.37 16.89
CA ALA A 33 16.01 9.35 16.75
C ALA A 33 16.62 9.04 18.11
N GLY A 34 17.01 7.78 18.31
CA GLY A 34 17.81 7.34 19.45
C GLY A 34 19.05 6.62 18.93
N GLY A 35 20.17 7.34 18.89
CA GLY A 35 21.46 6.76 18.56
C GLY A 35 21.90 5.77 19.62
N PHE A 36 22.17 4.54 19.18
CA PHE A 36 23.05 3.61 19.89
C PHE A 36 24.10 3.11 18.91
N GLY A 37 25.25 3.78 18.97
CA GLY A 37 26.47 3.23 18.43
C GLY A 37 26.83 1.97 19.20
N SER A 38 26.75 0.85 18.54
CA SER A 38 27.41 -0.38 18.96
C SER A 38 28.24 -0.87 17.78
N ALA A 39 29.57 -0.68 17.95
CA ALA A 39 30.54 -1.35 17.14
C ALA A 39 30.39 -2.86 17.37
N VAL A 40 29.67 -3.54 16.50
CA VAL A 40 29.67 -5.00 16.44
C VAL A 40 30.80 -5.44 15.55
N ALA A 41 31.73 -6.14 16.20
CA ALA A 41 32.86 -6.80 15.57
C ALA A 41 32.36 -7.57 14.32
N SER A 42 33.05 -7.35 13.22
CA SER A 42 32.86 -8.07 11.95
C SER A 42 33.23 -9.53 12.16
N ALA A 43 32.27 -10.34 12.60
CA ALA A 43 32.37 -11.77 12.42
C ALA A 43 32.24 -12.00 10.92
N ALA A 44 33.25 -12.65 10.33
CA ALA A 44 33.25 -13.06 8.93
C ALA A 44 31.91 -13.71 8.61
N SER A 45 31.05 -12.98 7.94
CA SER A 45 29.73 -13.46 7.53
C SER A 45 29.95 -14.53 6.47
N SER A 46 29.72 -15.78 6.81
CA SER A 46 29.27 -16.73 5.81
C SER A 46 28.09 -16.06 5.09
N GLU A 47 28.27 -15.71 3.81
CA GLU A 47 27.23 -15.05 3.04
C GLU A 47 25.94 -15.86 3.20
N SER A 48 25.01 -15.31 3.94
CA SER A 48 23.71 -15.95 4.13
C SER A 48 23.04 -16.04 2.75
N ALA A 49 22.72 -17.25 2.32
CA ALA A 49 21.99 -17.47 1.09
C ALA A 49 20.54 -16.90 1.15
N ILE A 50 20.16 -16.35 2.30
CA ILE A 50 18.84 -15.78 2.58
C ILE A 50 18.96 -14.26 2.67
N GLY A 51 18.23 -13.57 1.81
CA GLY A 51 18.00 -12.14 1.89
C GLY A 51 16.78 -11.80 2.75
N VAL A 52 16.80 -10.60 3.32
CA VAL A 52 15.69 -10.06 4.10
C VAL A 52 15.34 -8.68 3.54
N VAL A 53 14.05 -8.39 3.37
CA VAL A 53 13.56 -7.08 2.96
C VAL A 53 12.41 -6.64 3.86
N ASN A 54 12.35 -5.35 4.16
CA ASN A 54 11.15 -4.76 4.73
C ASN A 54 10.22 -4.29 3.59
N TYR A 55 9.26 -5.14 3.25
CA TYR A 55 8.38 -4.89 2.11
C TYR A 55 7.53 -3.62 2.30
N GLN A 56 7.08 -3.34 3.51
CA GLN A 56 6.32 -2.15 3.85
C GLN A 56 7.13 -0.86 3.61
N VAL A 57 8.41 -0.88 3.96
CA VAL A 57 9.33 0.24 3.69
C VAL A 57 9.50 0.44 2.19
N LEU A 58 9.68 -0.63 1.42
CA LEU A 58 9.82 -0.55 -0.03
C LEU A 58 8.58 0.05 -0.71
N VAL A 59 7.39 -0.36 -0.29
CA VAL A 59 6.13 0.22 -0.78
C VAL A 59 6.05 1.70 -0.42
N SER A 60 6.31 2.06 0.85
CA SER A 60 6.17 3.44 1.34
C SER A 60 7.19 4.41 0.73
N GLN A 61 8.38 3.94 0.38
CA GLN A 61 9.44 4.73 -0.24
C GLN A 61 9.40 4.74 -1.77
N SER A 62 8.47 4.00 -2.37
CA SER A 62 8.34 3.99 -3.82
C SER A 62 7.81 5.32 -4.34
N PRO A 63 8.49 5.95 -5.32
CA PRO A 63 8.02 7.21 -5.93
C PRO A 63 6.66 7.07 -6.62
N ARG A 64 6.27 5.85 -7.01
CA ARG A 64 4.94 5.56 -7.61
C ARG A 64 3.79 5.66 -6.62
N LEU A 65 4.05 5.48 -5.31
CA LEU A 65 2.97 5.47 -4.31
C LEU A 65 2.22 6.80 -4.26
N GLU A 66 2.93 7.92 -4.42
CA GLU A 66 2.31 9.24 -4.41
C GLU A 66 1.37 9.45 -5.61
N GLN A 67 1.79 8.98 -6.79
CA GLN A 67 0.94 9.00 -7.98
C GLN A 67 -0.31 8.14 -7.78
N ILE A 68 -0.16 6.94 -7.23
CA ILE A 68 -1.27 6.03 -6.93
C ILE A 68 -2.26 6.69 -5.96
N ARG A 69 -1.77 7.35 -4.91
CA ARG A 69 -2.61 8.10 -3.96
C ARG A 69 -3.41 9.20 -4.65
N SER A 70 -2.75 9.98 -5.49
CA SER A 70 -3.39 11.05 -6.26
C SER A 70 -4.48 10.50 -7.19
N ASP A 71 -4.19 9.41 -7.90
CA ASP A 71 -5.13 8.80 -8.84
C ASP A 71 -6.32 8.16 -8.12
N MET A 72 -6.10 7.55 -6.95
CA MET A 72 -7.18 7.04 -6.11
C MET A 72 -8.05 8.17 -5.53
N GLN A 73 -7.46 9.27 -5.08
CA GLN A 73 -8.24 10.42 -4.61
C GLN A 73 -9.15 10.98 -5.71
N LYS A 74 -8.65 11.09 -6.93
CA LYS A 74 -9.45 11.50 -8.09
C LYS A 74 -10.57 10.49 -8.34
N ALA A 75 -10.26 9.20 -8.41
CA ALA A 75 -11.24 8.16 -8.65
C ALA A 75 -12.36 8.16 -7.59
N ILE A 76 -12.03 8.36 -6.32
CA ILE A 76 -13.01 8.48 -5.23
C ILE A 76 -13.88 9.71 -5.42
N ALA A 77 -13.29 10.88 -5.74
CA ALA A 77 -14.04 12.12 -5.96
C ALA A 77 -14.99 12.01 -7.15
N ASP A 78 -14.52 11.41 -8.25
CA ASP A 78 -15.33 11.22 -9.46
C ASP A 78 -16.47 10.20 -9.22
N THR A 79 -16.19 9.10 -8.52
CA THR A 79 -17.18 8.10 -8.13
C THR A 79 -18.28 8.72 -7.24
N ARG A 80 -17.89 9.62 -6.33
CA ARG A 80 -18.85 10.33 -5.47
C ARG A 80 -19.76 11.23 -6.28
N LYS A 81 -19.20 12.05 -7.18
CA LYS A 81 -19.99 12.89 -8.08
C LYS A 81 -20.93 12.08 -8.96
N GLU A 82 -20.45 10.96 -9.48
CA GLU A 82 -21.23 10.04 -10.30
C GLU A 82 -22.41 9.46 -9.51
N PHE A 83 -22.18 9.04 -8.26
CA PHE A 83 -23.24 8.55 -7.39
C PHE A 83 -24.27 9.65 -7.11
N ASP A 84 -23.83 10.84 -6.72
CA ASP A 84 -24.71 11.97 -6.40
C ASP A 84 -25.59 12.37 -7.61
N SER A 85 -25.02 12.30 -8.82
CA SER A 85 -25.76 12.67 -10.05
C SER A 85 -26.76 11.60 -10.48
N ASN A 86 -26.36 10.32 -10.42
CA ASN A 86 -27.16 9.22 -10.99
C ASN A 86 -28.17 8.64 -10.00
N SER A 87 -27.94 8.81 -8.68
CA SER A 87 -28.81 8.22 -7.66
C SER A 87 -30.08 9.02 -7.35
N GLN A 88 -30.25 10.22 -7.93
CA GLN A 88 -31.35 11.12 -7.60
C GLN A 88 -32.74 10.50 -7.87
N ASN A 89 -32.87 9.74 -8.95
CA ASN A 89 -34.11 9.11 -9.38
C ASN A 89 -34.21 7.61 -9.04
N MET A 90 -33.25 7.07 -8.29
CA MET A 90 -33.19 5.68 -7.90
C MET A 90 -33.97 5.45 -6.60
N ASN A 91 -34.64 4.30 -6.48
CA ASN A 91 -35.17 3.84 -5.21
C ASN A 91 -34.05 3.33 -4.29
N ASP A 92 -34.38 2.99 -3.03
CA ASP A 92 -33.37 2.62 -2.03
C ASP A 92 -32.60 1.34 -2.39
N GLU A 93 -33.27 0.36 -3.00
CA GLU A 93 -32.63 -0.89 -3.44
C GLU A 93 -31.71 -0.67 -4.65
N GLU A 94 -32.11 0.18 -5.57
CA GLU A 94 -31.27 0.58 -6.71
C GLU A 94 -30.02 1.33 -6.28
N LYS A 95 -30.18 2.26 -5.32
CA LYS A 95 -29.06 3.00 -4.74
C LYS A 95 -28.06 2.05 -4.07
N GLU A 96 -28.54 1.06 -3.31
CA GLU A 96 -27.67 0.11 -2.66
C GLU A 96 -26.88 -0.74 -3.66
N ARG A 97 -27.54 -1.25 -4.71
CA ARG A 97 -26.88 -2.01 -5.78
C ARG A 97 -25.86 -1.15 -6.51
N TYR A 98 -26.23 0.06 -6.85
CA TYR A 98 -25.34 0.99 -7.55
C TYR A 98 -24.13 1.36 -6.69
N TYR A 99 -24.32 1.59 -5.41
CA TYR A 99 -23.25 1.85 -4.46
C TYR A 99 -22.26 0.67 -4.38
N LYS A 100 -22.74 -0.56 -4.30
CA LYS A 100 -21.88 -1.76 -4.33
C LYS A 100 -21.06 -1.85 -5.62
N GLN A 101 -21.69 -1.60 -6.76
CA GLN A 101 -21.00 -1.60 -8.05
C GLN A 101 -19.88 -0.56 -8.10
N LEU A 102 -20.13 0.63 -7.56
CA LEU A 102 -19.11 1.69 -7.48
C LEU A 102 -17.96 1.31 -6.53
N GLN A 103 -18.25 0.66 -5.41
CA GLN A 103 -17.22 0.16 -4.49
C GLN A 103 -16.35 -0.91 -5.16
N GLU A 104 -16.95 -1.87 -5.86
CA GLU A 104 -16.21 -2.91 -6.59
C GLU A 104 -15.31 -2.28 -7.67
N ARG A 105 -15.81 -1.26 -8.38
CA ARG A 105 -15.03 -0.52 -9.36
C ARG A 105 -13.83 0.20 -8.74
N LEU A 106 -13.99 0.82 -7.57
CA LEU A 106 -12.89 1.45 -6.83
C LEU A 106 -11.87 0.41 -6.35
N ALA A 107 -12.31 -0.73 -5.83
CA ALA A 107 -11.43 -1.81 -5.40
C ALA A 107 -10.61 -2.38 -6.58
N ASN A 108 -11.24 -2.59 -7.73
CA ASN A 108 -10.54 -3.00 -8.94
C ASN A 108 -9.53 -1.93 -9.40
N LYS A 109 -9.92 -0.65 -9.35
CA LYS A 109 -9.03 0.46 -9.70
C LYS A 109 -7.81 0.51 -8.78
N GLU A 110 -8.00 0.32 -7.47
CA GLU A 110 -6.90 0.25 -6.50
C GLU A 110 -5.94 -0.88 -6.85
N LYS A 111 -6.48 -2.07 -7.11
CA LYS A 111 -5.68 -3.22 -7.52
C LYS A 111 -4.88 -2.94 -8.80
N ASP A 112 -5.53 -2.40 -9.84
CA ASP A 112 -4.90 -2.08 -11.12
C ASP A 112 -3.75 -1.07 -10.97
N LEU A 113 -3.86 -0.15 -10.01
CA LEU A 113 -2.81 0.82 -9.71
C LEU A 113 -1.68 0.21 -8.85
N MET A 114 -2.03 -0.70 -7.92
CA MET A 114 -1.05 -1.31 -7.02
C MET A 114 -0.27 -2.44 -7.68
N ASP A 115 -0.88 -3.25 -8.53
CA ASP A 115 -0.23 -4.41 -9.16
C ASP A 115 1.09 -4.04 -9.88
N PRO A 116 1.17 -2.96 -10.68
CA PRO A 116 2.43 -2.55 -11.29
C PRO A 116 3.50 -2.13 -10.28
N LEU A 117 3.10 -1.48 -9.17
CA LEU A 117 4.02 -1.09 -8.10
C LEU A 117 4.63 -2.33 -7.44
N LEU A 118 3.77 -3.28 -7.05
CA LEU A 118 4.20 -4.53 -6.41
C LEU A 118 5.10 -5.35 -7.33
N LYS A 119 4.77 -5.37 -8.63
CA LYS A 119 5.61 -6.02 -9.64
C LYS A 119 6.98 -5.37 -9.73
N ASP A 120 7.08 -4.05 -9.79
CA ASP A 120 8.36 -3.34 -9.87
C ASP A 120 9.23 -3.60 -8.62
N ILE A 121 8.62 -3.66 -7.45
CA ILE A 121 9.30 -4.00 -6.19
C ILE A 121 9.85 -5.43 -6.29
N ASN A 122 9.02 -6.40 -6.66
CA ASN A 122 9.42 -7.81 -6.76
C ASN A 122 10.53 -8.02 -7.81
N ASP A 123 10.41 -7.38 -8.97
CA ASP A 123 11.43 -7.45 -10.02
C ASP A 123 12.77 -6.84 -9.55
N THR A 124 12.71 -5.77 -8.76
CA THR A 124 13.90 -5.13 -8.20
C THR A 124 14.55 -5.98 -7.11
N ILE A 125 13.73 -6.55 -6.21
CA ILE A 125 14.21 -7.52 -5.20
C ILE A 125 14.93 -8.68 -5.89
N LYS A 126 14.29 -9.27 -6.92
CA LYS A 126 14.89 -10.38 -7.67
C LYS A 126 16.24 -10.02 -8.29
N LYS A 127 16.33 -8.85 -8.95
CA LYS A 127 17.58 -8.38 -9.57
C LYS A 127 18.71 -8.21 -8.55
N ILE A 128 18.40 -7.73 -7.35
CA ILE A 128 19.41 -7.52 -6.30
C ILE A 128 19.78 -8.86 -5.65
N ALA A 129 18.80 -9.73 -5.41
CA ALA A 129 19.04 -11.08 -4.90
C ALA A 129 19.95 -11.89 -5.83
N ASP A 130 19.66 -11.87 -7.13
CA ASP A 130 20.48 -12.56 -8.15
C ASP A 130 21.94 -12.03 -8.16
N LYS A 131 22.13 -10.71 -8.07
CA LYS A 131 23.47 -10.08 -8.02
C LYS A 131 24.26 -10.48 -6.78
N LYS A 132 23.58 -10.68 -5.65
CA LYS A 132 24.19 -11.05 -4.37
C LYS A 132 24.29 -12.56 -4.16
N GLY A 133 23.84 -13.38 -5.11
CA GLY A 133 23.85 -14.83 -4.97
C GLY A 133 22.86 -15.37 -3.94
N LEU A 134 21.88 -14.55 -3.52
CA LEU A 134 20.85 -14.96 -2.57
C LEU A 134 19.91 -15.96 -3.22
N LYS A 135 19.57 -17.01 -2.51
CA LYS A 135 18.69 -18.08 -3.01
C LYS A 135 17.23 -17.85 -2.67
N VAL A 136 16.98 -17.15 -1.57
CA VAL A 136 15.65 -16.83 -1.06
C VAL A 136 15.68 -15.42 -0.50
N VAL A 137 14.58 -14.68 -0.68
CA VAL A 137 14.34 -13.41 0.01
C VAL A 137 13.03 -13.53 0.76
N VAL A 138 13.02 -13.14 2.03
CA VAL A 138 11.87 -13.20 2.93
C VAL A 138 11.56 -11.81 3.48
N ASP A 139 10.30 -11.62 3.87
CA ASP A 139 9.92 -10.36 4.53
C ASP A 139 10.48 -10.29 5.96
N LYS A 140 11.04 -9.15 6.31
CA LYS A 140 11.62 -8.87 7.63
C LYS A 140 10.65 -9.11 8.77
N ALA A 141 9.36 -8.91 8.54
CA ALA A 141 8.32 -9.14 9.55
C ALA A 141 8.20 -10.62 9.96
N THR A 142 8.70 -11.55 9.16
CA THR A 142 8.67 -13.00 9.43
C THR A 142 10.00 -13.55 9.95
N VAL A 143 11.05 -12.73 9.98
CA VAL A 143 12.40 -13.14 10.37
C VAL A 143 12.65 -12.81 11.83
N VAL A 144 12.98 -13.83 12.62
CA VAL A 144 13.35 -13.66 14.04
C VAL A 144 14.83 -13.30 14.18
N TYR A 145 15.68 -13.93 13.34
CA TYR A 145 17.13 -13.73 13.42
C TYR A 145 17.84 -14.13 12.13
N GLY A 146 18.86 -13.34 11.72
CA GLY A 146 19.75 -13.67 10.61
C GLY A 146 19.25 -13.18 9.26
N GLY A 147 19.98 -13.53 8.21
CA GLY A 147 19.74 -13.07 6.83
C GLY A 147 20.50 -11.78 6.49
N THR A 148 20.64 -11.53 5.19
CA THR A 148 21.25 -10.31 4.65
C THR A 148 20.15 -9.30 4.32
N ASP A 149 20.08 -8.20 5.06
CA ASP A 149 19.11 -7.13 4.80
C ASP A 149 19.51 -6.36 3.52
N ILE A 150 18.62 -6.41 2.52
CA ILE A 150 18.81 -5.73 1.23
C ILE A 150 17.77 -4.61 1.01
N THR A 151 17.04 -4.21 2.05
CA THR A 151 15.97 -3.21 1.96
C THR A 151 16.46 -1.90 1.36
N ASP A 152 17.55 -1.35 1.87
CA ASP A 152 18.07 -0.06 1.41
C ASP A 152 18.57 -0.10 -0.03
N GLU A 153 19.17 -1.21 -0.45
CA GLU A 153 19.62 -1.38 -1.84
C GLU A 153 18.46 -1.44 -2.82
N VAL A 154 17.40 -2.16 -2.43
CA VAL A 154 16.17 -2.24 -3.21
C VAL A 154 15.49 -0.88 -3.28
N ALA A 155 15.37 -0.17 -2.14
CA ALA A 155 14.78 1.17 -2.09
C ALA A 155 15.51 2.17 -2.98
N LYS A 156 16.85 2.19 -2.93
CA LYS A 156 17.68 3.04 -3.81
C LYS A 156 17.49 2.70 -5.30
N ALA A 157 17.37 1.41 -5.62
CA ALA A 157 17.17 0.97 -7.00
C ALA A 157 15.79 1.34 -7.53
N LEU A 158 14.74 1.33 -6.68
CA LEU A 158 13.40 1.77 -7.04
C LEU A 158 13.32 3.28 -7.30
N GLN A 159 14.11 4.08 -6.55
CA GLN A 159 14.19 5.54 -6.74
C GLN A 159 14.95 5.94 -8.00
N ASN A 160 15.91 5.12 -8.43
CA ASN A 160 16.75 5.36 -9.60
C ASN A 160 16.67 4.16 -10.57
N PRO A 161 15.55 3.95 -11.25
CA PRO A 161 15.44 2.87 -12.21
C PRO A 161 16.45 3.10 -13.33
N LYS A 162 17.55 2.35 -13.34
CA LYS A 162 18.48 2.36 -14.48
C LYS A 162 17.70 1.87 -15.71
N LYS A 163 17.56 2.76 -16.69
CA LYS A 163 17.06 2.45 -18.03
C LYS A 163 17.88 1.33 -18.68
#